data_1a1eeaf08dfc573f96481ed8adf13c11
#
_entry.id   1a1eeaf08dfc573f96481ed8adf13c11
#
_cell.length_a   1.000
_cell.length_b   1.000
_cell.length_c   1.000
_cell.angle_alpha   90.00
_cell.angle_beta   90.00
_cell.angle_gamma   90.00
#
_symmetry.space_group_name_H-M   'P 1'
#
loop_
_entity.id
_entity.type
_entity.pdbx_description
1 polymer ?
#
loop_
_entity_poly.entity_id
_entity_poly.type
_entity_poly.pdbx_seq_one_letter_code
_entity_poly.pdbx_strand_id
1 'polypeptide(L)'
;TLHFGIREHAMGAILSGIALHGLTRPYGGTFFQFADYMRGAVRLAALMGIDPVYVWTHDSIGLGEDGPTHQPVEHLAAYRAIPGLAIVRPADANETTAAWAATLARHDGPVALVLTRQNVPTYPRGVDGYATTDGVARGAYTLLDTDGEPDVLLIATGSEVQLAVAARATLASQGIGARVISAPCLEWFTQQDQDYQDSVLPPTVTARVSVEAGIAMPWHKILGAHGQAVSLEHFGASASAETLYQQFGITTDAVINAAHRSLASARGETPQTTAPGVPTATGTGDLLAASSATAAPGDFPGNVPSTVGRSL
;
A
#
# COMPACT_ATOMS: atom_id res chain seq x y z
N THR A 1 -18.11 19.12 -10.79
CA THR A 1 -16.96 19.01 -9.85
C THR A 1 -17.12 20.03 -8.75
N LEU A 2 -16.89 19.61 -7.48
CA LEU A 2 -16.86 20.47 -6.31
C LEU A 2 -15.42 20.54 -5.80
N HIS A 3 -14.97 21.75 -5.48
CA HIS A 3 -13.64 22.00 -4.94
C HIS A 3 -13.78 22.32 -3.44
N PHE A 4 -13.25 21.43 -2.59
CA PHE A 4 -13.42 21.53 -1.14
C PHE A 4 -12.30 22.34 -0.45
N GLY A 5 -11.15 22.49 -1.10
CA GLY A 5 -9.95 23.05 -0.49
C GLY A 5 -9.47 22.12 0.66
N ILE A 6 -8.85 22.68 1.68
CA ILE A 6 -8.34 21.93 2.85
C ILE A 6 -9.51 21.66 3.82
N ARG A 7 -10.41 20.73 3.43
CA ARG A 7 -11.64 20.39 4.18
C ARG A 7 -12.01 18.92 3.99
N GLU A 8 -11.11 18.02 4.28
CA GLU A 8 -11.26 16.58 4.02
C GLU A 8 -12.46 15.98 4.76
N HIS A 9 -12.68 16.37 6.02
CA HIS A 9 -13.85 15.90 6.79
C HIS A 9 -15.17 16.36 6.16
N ALA A 10 -15.26 17.62 5.78
CA ALA A 10 -16.45 18.15 5.10
C ALA A 10 -16.67 17.47 3.74
N MET A 11 -15.62 17.25 2.97
CA MET A 11 -15.70 16.47 1.72
C MET A 11 -16.30 15.09 1.99
N GLY A 12 -15.75 14.33 2.94
CA GLY A 12 -16.25 12.99 3.29
C GLY A 12 -17.71 13.00 3.74
N ALA A 13 -18.11 13.98 4.55
CA ALA A 13 -19.50 14.13 5.00
C ALA A 13 -20.46 14.48 3.85
N ILE A 14 -20.05 15.35 2.92
CA ILE A 14 -20.83 15.72 1.75
C ILE A 14 -20.97 14.52 0.78
N LEU A 15 -19.89 13.74 0.56
CA LEU A 15 -19.97 12.50 -0.22
C LEU A 15 -20.98 11.52 0.40
N SER A 16 -20.97 11.38 1.72
CA SER A 16 -21.97 10.55 2.42
C SER A 16 -23.40 11.07 2.22
N GLY A 17 -23.62 12.38 2.27
CA GLY A 17 -24.93 12.99 2.01
C GLY A 17 -25.41 12.76 0.57
N ILE A 18 -24.52 12.85 -0.42
CA ILE A 18 -24.83 12.58 -1.84
C ILE A 18 -25.17 11.10 -2.03
N ALA A 19 -24.39 10.19 -1.43
CA ALA A 19 -24.66 8.75 -1.49
C ALA A 19 -26.02 8.39 -0.86
N LEU A 20 -26.35 8.97 0.30
CA LEU A 20 -27.64 8.78 0.95
C LEU A 20 -28.84 9.30 0.15
N HIS A 21 -28.62 10.34 -0.67
CA HIS A 21 -29.68 10.84 -1.57
C HIS A 21 -30.03 9.84 -2.69
N GLY A 22 -29.07 8.98 -3.07
CA GLY A 22 -29.32 7.82 -3.93
C GLY A 22 -29.42 8.08 -5.45
N LEU A 23 -29.32 9.34 -5.90
CA LEU A 23 -29.39 9.64 -7.34
C LEU A 23 -28.06 9.45 -8.08
N THR A 24 -26.94 9.57 -7.37
CA THR A 24 -25.59 9.45 -7.94
C THR A 24 -24.66 8.79 -6.93
N ARG A 25 -23.69 8.04 -7.42
CA ARG A 25 -22.59 7.53 -6.61
C ARG A 25 -21.43 8.52 -6.65
N PRO A 26 -21.13 9.19 -5.53
CA PRO A 26 -20.08 10.20 -5.48
C PRO A 26 -18.70 9.58 -5.32
N TYR A 27 -17.68 10.26 -5.83
CA TYR A 27 -16.30 10.01 -5.44
C TYR A 27 -15.59 11.31 -5.07
N GLY A 28 -14.59 11.23 -4.19
CA GLY A 28 -13.78 12.38 -3.80
C GLY A 28 -12.35 11.97 -3.51
N GLY A 29 -11.41 12.86 -3.85
CA GLY A 29 -9.99 12.58 -3.78
C GLY A 29 -9.20 13.53 -2.89
N THR A 30 -8.19 12.97 -2.22
CA THR A 30 -7.15 13.69 -1.48
C THR A 30 -5.90 12.80 -1.41
N PHE A 31 -4.79 13.31 -0.86
CA PHE A 31 -3.64 12.47 -0.52
C PHE A 31 -4.00 11.51 0.61
N PHE A 32 -3.45 10.31 0.56
CA PHE A 32 -3.78 9.27 1.55
C PHE A 32 -3.43 9.69 2.98
N GLN A 33 -2.33 10.42 3.16
CA GLN A 33 -1.97 10.99 4.46
C GLN A 33 -3.10 11.84 5.06
N PHE A 34 -3.81 12.60 4.23
CA PHE A 34 -4.87 13.50 4.69
C PHE A 34 -6.23 12.81 4.85
N ALA A 35 -6.33 11.52 4.50
CA ALA A 35 -7.47 10.70 4.88
C ALA A 35 -7.71 10.71 6.40
N ASP A 36 -6.66 10.89 7.22
CA ASP A 36 -6.78 10.99 8.66
C ASP A 36 -7.65 12.16 9.12
N TYR A 37 -7.67 13.28 8.38
CA TYR A 37 -8.58 14.39 8.68
C TYR A 37 -10.04 14.06 8.37
N MET A 38 -10.33 13.08 7.51
CA MET A 38 -11.70 12.65 7.19
C MET A 38 -12.09 11.31 7.83
N ARG A 39 -11.24 10.72 8.65
CA ARG A 39 -11.44 9.38 9.24
C ARG A 39 -12.81 9.20 9.90
N GLY A 40 -13.31 10.22 10.62
CA GLY A 40 -14.64 10.18 11.24
C GLY A 40 -15.77 10.03 10.20
N ALA A 41 -15.72 10.77 9.10
CA ALA A 41 -16.70 10.69 8.02
C ALA A 41 -16.65 9.33 7.29
N VAL A 42 -15.43 8.83 7.00
CA VAL A 42 -15.22 7.50 6.38
C VAL A 42 -15.76 6.38 7.26
N ARG A 43 -15.43 6.41 8.55
CA ARG A 43 -15.93 5.42 9.51
C ARG A 43 -17.46 5.45 9.62
N LEU A 44 -18.06 6.64 9.58
CA LEU A 44 -19.51 6.78 9.60
C LEU A 44 -20.15 6.22 8.33
N ALA A 45 -19.56 6.46 7.16
CA ALA A 45 -20.03 5.88 5.89
C ALA A 45 -20.01 4.33 5.95
N ALA A 46 -18.95 3.74 6.49
CA ALA A 46 -18.85 2.30 6.68
C ALA A 46 -19.92 1.78 7.67
N LEU A 47 -20.11 2.47 8.80
CA LEU A 47 -21.14 2.12 9.77
C LEU A 47 -22.57 2.19 9.20
N MET A 48 -22.84 3.14 8.31
CA MET A 48 -24.12 3.29 7.63
C MET A 48 -24.31 2.32 6.45
N GLY A 49 -23.25 1.62 6.01
CA GLY A 49 -23.29 0.73 4.86
C GLY A 49 -23.57 1.46 3.53
N ILE A 50 -23.19 2.73 3.45
CA ILE A 50 -23.31 3.52 2.19
C ILE A 50 -22.03 3.42 1.38
N ASP A 51 -22.11 3.71 0.07
CA ASP A 51 -21.08 3.36 -0.91
C ASP A 51 -20.38 4.54 -1.61
N PRO A 52 -20.01 5.66 -0.93
CA PRO A 52 -19.13 6.64 -1.54
C PRO A 52 -17.78 6.02 -1.88
N VAL A 53 -17.12 6.55 -2.93
CA VAL A 53 -15.77 6.13 -3.33
C VAL A 53 -14.77 7.18 -2.90
N TYR A 54 -13.73 6.76 -2.21
CA TYR A 54 -12.59 7.61 -1.88
C TYR A 54 -11.44 7.30 -2.84
N VAL A 55 -10.75 8.31 -3.34
CA VAL A 55 -9.56 8.18 -4.18
C VAL A 55 -8.40 8.82 -3.43
N TRP A 56 -7.58 7.98 -2.81
CA TRP A 56 -6.45 8.43 -2.02
C TRP A 56 -5.16 8.18 -2.76
N THR A 57 -4.50 9.26 -3.16
CA THR A 57 -3.24 9.19 -3.90
C THR A 57 -2.04 9.40 -2.97
N HIS A 58 -0.82 9.20 -3.50
CA HIS A 58 0.42 9.40 -2.73
C HIS A 58 0.47 8.44 -1.53
N ASP A 59 0.36 7.16 -1.82
CA ASP A 59 -0.01 6.06 -0.94
C ASP A 59 1.06 5.62 0.07
N SER A 60 2.32 6.06 -0.11
CA SER A 60 3.46 5.54 0.68
C SER A 60 4.65 6.49 0.66
N ILE A 61 5.80 6.02 1.12
CA ILE A 61 7.09 6.71 0.98
C ILE A 61 7.46 7.01 -0.47
N GLY A 62 6.82 6.34 -1.43
CA GLY A 62 6.92 6.61 -2.86
C GLY A 62 6.45 8.01 -3.27
N LEU A 63 5.78 8.74 -2.38
CA LEU A 63 5.51 10.16 -2.54
C LEU A 63 6.82 10.96 -2.70
N GLY A 64 7.86 10.62 -1.94
CA GLY A 64 9.19 11.17 -2.13
C GLY A 64 9.49 12.41 -1.29
N GLU A 65 9.90 13.50 -1.95
CA GLU A 65 10.56 14.66 -1.36
C GLU A 65 9.71 15.48 -0.38
N ASP A 66 8.39 15.42 -0.45
CA ASP A 66 7.49 16.10 0.50
C ASP A 66 7.68 15.60 1.95
N GLY A 67 8.28 14.43 2.10
CA GLY A 67 8.77 13.93 3.36
C GLY A 67 7.74 13.29 4.28
N PRO A 68 8.12 12.99 5.52
CA PRO A 68 7.37 12.11 6.43
C PRO A 68 6.01 12.67 6.84
N THR A 69 5.78 13.98 6.78
CA THR A 69 4.47 14.58 7.08
C THR A 69 3.41 14.27 6.02
N HIS A 70 3.83 13.78 4.84
CA HIS A 70 2.97 13.47 3.71
C HIS A 70 3.01 11.99 3.31
N GLN A 71 3.87 11.19 3.93
CA GLN A 71 4.11 9.79 3.61
C GLN A 71 3.32 8.86 4.56
N PRO A 72 2.26 8.17 4.08
CA PRO A 72 1.56 7.15 4.86
C PRO A 72 2.49 5.99 5.22
N VAL A 73 2.39 5.50 6.44
CA VAL A 73 3.12 4.31 6.95
C VAL A 73 2.13 3.33 7.58
N GLU A 74 1.40 3.77 8.60
CA GLU A 74 0.41 2.95 9.32
C GLU A 74 -0.99 3.00 8.69
N HIS A 75 -1.23 3.88 7.73
CA HIS A 75 -2.55 4.18 7.19
C HIS A 75 -3.26 2.97 6.60
N LEU A 76 -2.54 2.14 5.80
CA LEU A 76 -3.14 0.93 5.24
C LEU A 76 -3.68 0.01 6.33
N ALA A 77 -2.90 -0.24 7.37
CA ALA A 77 -3.31 -1.04 8.52
C ALA A 77 -4.49 -0.42 9.26
N ALA A 78 -4.40 0.89 9.54
CA ALA A 78 -5.40 1.63 10.30
C ALA A 78 -6.76 1.71 9.59
N TYR A 79 -6.77 1.83 8.25
CA TYR A 79 -8.01 1.89 7.48
C TYR A 79 -8.58 0.50 7.19
N ARG A 80 -7.75 -0.52 6.96
CA ARG A 80 -8.19 -1.93 6.89
C ARG A 80 -8.84 -2.41 8.20
N ALA A 81 -8.54 -1.77 9.32
CA ALA A 81 -9.18 -2.07 10.60
C ALA A 81 -10.61 -1.52 10.74
N ILE A 82 -11.11 -0.70 9.80
CA ILE A 82 -12.50 -0.18 9.83
C ILE A 82 -13.43 -1.23 9.22
N PRO A 83 -14.35 -1.83 9.99
CA PRO A 83 -15.30 -2.81 9.47
C PRO A 83 -16.17 -2.20 8.36
N GLY A 84 -16.34 -2.92 7.25
CA GLY A 84 -17.18 -2.50 6.12
C GLY A 84 -16.54 -1.48 5.18
N LEU A 85 -15.30 -1.06 5.41
CA LEU A 85 -14.51 -0.30 4.44
C LEU A 85 -13.61 -1.25 3.65
N ALA A 86 -13.60 -1.14 2.32
CA ALA A 86 -12.65 -1.85 1.49
C ALA A 86 -11.49 -0.93 1.06
N ILE A 87 -10.26 -1.39 1.23
CA ILE A 87 -9.04 -0.69 0.81
C ILE A 87 -8.47 -1.40 -0.41
N VAL A 88 -8.53 -0.73 -1.56
CA VAL A 88 -8.12 -1.30 -2.85
C VAL A 88 -6.86 -0.58 -3.33
N ARG A 89 -5.75 -1.28 -3.35
CA ARG A 89 -4.42 -0.76 -3.73
C ARG A 89 -3.90 -1.50 -4.97
N PRO A 90 -4.29 -1.05 -6.19
CA PRO A 90 -3.95 -1.72 -7.44
C PRO A 90 -2.46 -1.54 -7.81
N ALA A 91 -1.90 -2.53 -8.49
CA ALA A 91 -0.48 -2.59 -8.84
C ALA A 91 -0.10 -1.74 -10.05
N ASP A 92 -0.99 -1.64 -11.04
CA ASP A 92 -0.72 -0.98 -12.32
C ASP A 92 -1.99 -0.40 -12.95
N ALA A 93 -1.88 0.16 -14.17
CA ALA A 93 -3.00 0.75 -14.89
C ALA A 93 -4.12 -0.28 -15.21
N ASN A 94 -3.76 -1.53 -15.51
CA ASN A 94 -4.72 -2.59 -15.80
C ASN A 94 -5.52 -2.96 -14.54
N GLU A 95 -4.83 -3.16 -13.40
CA GLU A 95 -5.50 -3.38 -12.13
C GLU A 95 -6.32 -2.18 -11.68
N THR A 96 -5.85 -0.96 -11.90
CA THR A 96 -6.60 0.26 -11.57
C THR A 96 -7.92 0.31 -12.33
N THR A 97 -7.90 -0.04 -13.62
CA THR A 97 -9.13 -0.11 -14.44
C THR A 97 -10.10 -1.17 -13.90
N ALA A 98 -9.60 -2.37 -13.60
CA ALA A 98 -10.41 -3.45 -13.04
C ALA A 98 -10.92 -3.12 -11.62
N ALA A 99 -10.10 -2.45 -10.80
CA ALA A 99 -10.48 -1.99 -9.47
C ALA A 99 -11.62 -0.97 -9.51
N TRP A 100 -11.60 -0.02 -10.45
CA TRP A 100 -12.71 0.89 -10.69
C TRP A 100 -13.98 0.14 -11.09
N ALA A 101 -13.89 -0.79 -12.04
CA ALA A 101 -15.03 -1.58 -12.48
C ALA A 101 -15.63 -2.40 -11.32
N ALA A 102 -14.78 -3.08 -10.54
CA ALA A 102 -15.21 -3.85 -9.37
C ALA A 102 -15.82 -2.95 -8.27
N THR A 103 -15.22 -1.79 -8.02
CA THR A 103 -15.74 -0.80 -7.07
C THR A 103 -17.13 -0.32 -7.48
N LEU A 104 -17.32 0.03 -8.75
CA LEU A 104 -18.62 0.53 -9.24
C LEU A 104 -19.71 -0.54 -9.25
N ALA A 105 -19.35 -1.81 -9.36
CA ALA A 105 -20.30 -2.93 -9.30
C ALA A 105 -20.73 -3.31 -7.87
N ARG A 106 -20.01 -2.85 -6.83
CA ARG A 106 -20.32 -3.16 -5.43
C ARG A 106 -21.12 -2.04 -4.78
N HIS A 107 -22.05 -2.41 -3.90
CA HIS A 107 -22.92 -1.51 -3.14
C HIS A 107 -23.00 -1.89 -1.66
N ASP A 108 -22.01 -2.63 -1.17
CA ASP A 108 -21.99 -3.22 0.18
C ASP A 108 -21.16 -2.40 1.19
N GLY A 109 -20.78 -1.19 0.82
CA GLY A 109 -20.04 -0.26 1.69
C GLY A 109 -19.12 0.68 0.92
N PRO A 110 -18.45 1.58 1.62
CA PRO A 110 -17.50 2.50 1.02
C PRO A 110 -16.24 1.78 0.54
N VAL A 111 -15.66 2.26 -0.54
CA VAL A 111 -14.41 1.75 -1.10
C VAL A 111 -13.40 2.90 -1.20
N ALA A 112 -12.17 2.65 -0.79
CA ALA A 112 -11.04 3.55 -1.01
C ALA A 112 -10.06 2.95 -2.03
N LEU A 113 -9.89 3.63 -3.16
CA LEU A 113 -8.83 3.35 -4.13
C LEU A 113 -7.57 4.08 -3.68
N VAL A 114 -6.54 3.33 -3.31
CA VAL A 114 -5.26 3.86 -2.80
C VAL A 114 -4.22 3.75 -3.90
N LEU A 115 -3.82 4.90 -4.45
CA LEU A 115 -3.05 4.99 -5.68
C LEU A 115 -1.66 5.55 -5.43
N THR A 116 -0.67 4.96 -6.09
CA THR A 116 0.72 5.41 -5.99
C THR A 116 0.97 6.72 -6.75
N ARG A 117 1.95 7.49 -6.32
CA ARG A 117 2.41 8.72 -6.99
C ARG A 117 3.43 8.41 -8.08
N GLN A 118 4.35 7.49 -7.83
CA GLN A 118 5.44 7.17 -8.76
C GLN A 118 4.96 6.32 -9.94
N ASN A 119 5.73 6.33 -11.01
CA ASN A 119 5.48 5.47 -12.16
C ASN A 119 5.73 4.00 -11.79
N VAL A 120 4.87 3.13 -12.29
CA VAL A 120 4.98 1.67 -12.16
C VAL A 120 4.88 1.02 -13.53
N PRO A 121 5.49 -0.16 -13.75
CA PRO A 121 5.31 -0.89 -15.00
C PRO A 121 3.86 -1.35 -15.16
N THR A 122 3.36 -1.33 -16.39
CA THR A 122 2.07 -1.94 -16.73
C THR A 122 2.35 -3.31 -17.36
N TYR A 123 1.88 -4.36 -16.71
CA TYR A 123 2.12 -5.74 -17.15
C TYR A 123 1.12 -6.17 -18.22
N PRO A 124 1.53 -7.02 -19.17
CA PRO A 124 0.59 -7.68 -20.07
C PRO A 124 -0.38 -8.54 -19.25
N ARG A 125 -1.57 -8.78 -19.78
CA ARG A 125 -2.58 -9.57 -19.11
C ARG A 125 -3.09 -10.68 -20.01
N GLY A 126 -3.17 -11.92 -19.48
CA GLY A 126 -3.59 -13.10 -20.21
C GLY A 126 -2.57 -13.62 -21.22
N VAL A 127 -1.33 -13.11 -21.19
CA VAL A 127 -0.22 -13.54 -22.05
C VAL A 127 1.08 -13.62 -21.23
N ASP A 128 2.09 -14.29 -21.74
CA ASP A 128 3.42 -14.42 -21.13
C ASP A 128 3.39 -14.91 -19.66
N GLY A 129 2.41 -15.75 -19.33
CA GLY A 129 2.21 -16.30 -17.99
C GLY A 129 1.50 -15.37 -17.00
N TYR A 130 1.24 -14.10 -17.37
CA TYR A 130 0.47 -13.19 -16.53
C TYR A 130 -1.02 -13.52 -16.59
N ALA A 131 -1.66 -13.60 -15.43
CA ALA A 131 -3.11 -13.77 -15.34
C ALA A 131 -3.87 -12.55 -15.90
N THR A 132 -5.16 -12.73 -16.21
CA THR A 132 -6.08 -11.62 -16.49
C THR A 132 -6.33 -10.79 -15.23
N THR A 133 -7.04 -9.66 -15.36
CA THR A 133 -7.42 -8.83 -14.21
C THR A 133 -8.69 -9.27 -13.49
N ASP A 134 -9.31 -10.37 -13.90
CA ASP A 134 -10.59 -10.85 -13.33
C ASP A 134 -10.49 -11.10 -11.81
N GLY A 135 -9.31 -11.50 -11.35
CA GLY A 135 -9.05 -11.73 -9.93
C GLY A 135 -9.05 -10.48 -9.05
N VAL A 136 -8.96 -9.28 -9.64
CA VAL A 136 -9.01 -8.01 -8.89
C VAL A 136 -10.32 -7.86 -8.11
N ALA A 137 -11.45 -8.22 -8.73
CA ALA A 137 -12.77 -8.18 -8.09
C ALA A 137 -12.90 -9.18 -6.92
N ARG A 138 -12.00 -10.17 -6.84
CA ARG A 138 -11.93 -11.16 -5.77
C ARG A 138 -10.94 -10.78 -4.65
N GLY A 139 -10.21 -9.67 -4.82
CA GLY A 139 -9.37 -9.02 -3.81
C GLY A 139 -7.92 -9.49 -3.77
N ALA A 140 -7.62 -10.74 -4.10
CA ALA A 140 -6.28 -11.25 -4.35
C ALA A 140 -6.33 -12.38 -5.37
N TYR A 141 -5.27 -12.53 -6.15
CA TYR A 141 -5.19 -13.55 -7.19
C TYR A 141 -3.74 -13.88 -7.55
N THR A 142 -3.52 -15.05 -8.10
CA THR A 142 -2.22 -15.45 -8.63
C THR A 142 -1.95 -14.66 -9.90
N LEU A 143 -0.99 -13.72 -9.85
CA LEU A 143 -0.57 -12.90 -11.00
C LEU A 143 0.38 -13.66 -11.92
N LEU A 144 1.35 -14.35 -11.33
CA LEU A 144 2.31 -15.23 -12.01
C LEU A 144 2.45 -16.50 -11.20
N ASP A 145 2.30 -17.63 -11.87
CA ASP A 145 2.47 -18.94 -11.24
C ASP A 145 3.83 -19.58 -11.60
N THR A 146 4.08 -20.75 -11.04
CA THR A 146 5.22 -21.62 -11.35
C THR A 146 4.71 -22.97 -11.84
N ASP A 147 5.55 -23.75 -12.47
CA ASP A 147 5.22 -25.12 -12.84
C ASP A 147 5.14 -25.99 -11.57
N GLY A 148 3.97 -26.58 -11.30
CA GLY A 148 3.70 -27.37 -10.11
C GLY A 148 3.40 -26.57 -8.84
N GLU A 149 3.57 -27.19 -7.68
CA GLU A 149 3.36 -26.53 -6.39
C GLU A 149 4.49 -25.53 -6.10
N PRO A 150 4.15 -24.28 -5.72
CA PRO A 150 5.18 -23.29 -5.41
C PRO A 150 5.93 -23.61 -4.13
N ASP A 151 7.23 -23.34 -4.11
CA ASP A 151 8.05 -23.41 -2.90
C ASP A 151 7.76 -22.25 -1.96
N VAL A 152 7.47 -21.04 -2.52
CA VAL A 152 7.25 -19.82 -1.76
C VAL A 152 6.17 -18.93 -2.42
N LEU A 153 5.37 -18.24 -1.60
CA LEU A 153 4.38 -17.27 -2.04
C LEU A 153 4.92 -15.85 -1.81
N LEU A 154 4.97 -15.04 -2.87
CA LEU A 154 5.31 -13.62 -2.83
C LEU A 154 4.01 -12.82 -2.97
N ILE A 155 3.55 -12.18 -1.90
CA ILE A 155 2.24 -11.53 -1.81
C ILE A 155 2.47 -10.02 -1.72
N ALA A 156 2.01 -9.27 -2.71
CA ALA A 156 2.26 -7.84 -2.77
C ALA A 156 1.00 -7.03 -3.11
N THR A 157 1.01 -5.74 -2.77
CA THR A 157 -0.02 -4.78 -3.13
C THR A 157 0.60 -3.57 -3.82
N GLY A 158 -0.18 -2.87 -4.60
CA GLY A 158 0.21 -1.58 -5.17
C GLY A 158 1.55 -1.60 -5.89
N SER A 159 2.31 -0.55 -5.73
CA SER A 159 3.60 -0.38 -6.39
C SER A 159 4.64 -1.45 -6.05
N GLU A 160 4.49 -2.18 -4.97
CA GLU A 160 5.46 -3.21 -4.55
C GLU A 160 5.28 -4.55 -5.31
N VAL A 161 4.19 -4.75 -6.04
CA VAL A 161 4.01 -5.94 -6.90
C VAL A 161 5.16 -6.11 -7.88
N GLN A 162 5.73 -5.00 -8.40
CA GLN A 162 6.89 -5.06 -9.28
C GLN A 162 8.13 -5.69 -8.62
N LEU A 163 8.30 -5.50 -7.31
CA LEU A 163 9.42 -6.10 -6.58
C LEU A 163 9.26 -7.61 -6.46
N ALA A 164 8.04 -8.08 -6.22
CA ALA A 164 7.72 -9.50 -6.19
C ALA A 164 7.91 -10.16 -7.57
N VAL A 165 7.48 -9.49 -8.65
CA VAL A 165 7.67 -9.96 -10.03
C VAL A 165 9.17 -10.08 -10.36
N ALA A 166 9.96 -9.07 -10.02
CA ALA A 166 11.41 -9.10 -10.24
C ALA A 166 12.10 -10.18 -9.40
N ALA A 167 11.72 -10.33 -8.12
CA ALA A 167 12.27 -11.35 -7.22
C ALA A 167 11.98 -12.77 -7.74
N ARG A 168 10.77 -13.01 -8.27
CA ARG A 168 10.40 -14.31 -8.85
C ARG A 168 11.38 -14.75 -9.93
N ALA A 169 11.78 -13.85 -10.84
CA ALA A 169 12.71 -14.19 -11.91
C ALA A 169 14.08 -14.65 -11.37
N THR A 170 14.59 -13.97 -10.35
CA THR A 170 15.85 -14.34 -9.69
C THR A 170 15.72 -15.66 -8.94
N LEU A 171 14.64 -15.87 -8.17
CA LEU A 171 14.40 -17.12 -7.47
C LEU A 171 14.27 -18.30 -8.42
N ALA A 172 13.60 -18.14 -9.56
CA ALA A 172 13.51 -19.16 -10.60
C ALA A 172 14.89 -19.56 -11.16
N SER A 173 15.80 -18.60 -11.34
CA SER A 173 17.18 -18.89 -11.76
C SER A 173 17.98 -19.71 -10.73
N GLN A 174 17.52 -19.71 -9.48
CA GLN A 174 18.08 -20.50 -8.37
C GLN A 174 17.35 -21.84 -8.17
N GLY A 175 16.40 -22.18 -9.06
CA GLY A 175 15.61 -23.41 -8.97
C GLY A 175 14.50 -23.36 -7.90
N ILE A 176 14.08 -22.16 -7.46
CA ILE A 176 13.02 -21.96 -6.48
C ILE A 176 11.74 -21.53 -7.21
N GLY A 177 10.69 -22.34 -7.09
CA GLY A 177 9.36 -22.05 -7.63
C GLY A 177 8.65 -21.00 -6.78
N ALA A 178 8.55 -19.75 -7.29
CA ALA A 178 7.87 -18.66 -6.58
C ALA A 178 6.58 -18.25 -7.30
N ARG A 179 5.45 -18.29 -6.58
CA ARG A 179 4.18 -17.74 -7.03
C ARG A 179 4.08 -16.29 -6.64
N VAL A 180 3.76 -15.40 -7.58
CA VAL A 180 3.46 -13.99 -7.31
C VAL A 180 1.95 -13.81 -7.18
N ILE A 181 1.52 -13.26 -6.07
CA ILE A 181 0.13 -12.96 -5.76
C ILE A 181 -0.02 -11.45 -5.68
N SER A 182 -0.84 -10.86 -6.55
CA SER A 182 -1.32 -9.51 -6.36
C SER A 182 -2.54 -9.53 -5.44
N ALA A 183 -2.49 -8.74 -4.37
CA ALA A 183 -3.53 -8.70 -3.34
C ALA A 183 -4.09 -7.27 -3.18
N PRO A 184 -4.73 -6.70 -4.21
CA PRO A 184 -5.19 -5.32 -4.19
C PRO A 184 -6.18 -5.01 -3.07
N CYS A 185 -6.97 -5.99 -2.57
CA CYS A 185 -7.96 -5.76 -1.52
C CYS A 185 -8.11 -6.97 -0.59
N LEU A 186 -7.52 -6.92 0.59
CA LEU A 186 -7.58 -8.01 1.56
C LEU A 186 -9.01 -8.26 2.07
N GLU A 187 -9.84 -7.22 2.18
CA GLU A 187 -11.22 -7.31 2.63
C GLU A 187 -12.07 -8.13 1.65
N TRP A 188 -11.95 -7.89 0.35
CA TRP A 188 -12.66 -8.66 -0.67
C TRP A 188 -12.16 -10.10 -0.75
N PHE A 189 -10.85 -10.31 -0.54
CA PHE A 189 -10.27 -11.65 -0.55
C PHE A 189 -10.78 -12.51 0.61
N THR A 190 -10.86 -11.95 1.80
CA THR A 190 -11.34 -12.68 2.98
C THR A 190 -12.85 -13.01 2.92
N GLN A 191 -13.60 -12.37 2.03
CA GLN A 191 -15.02 -12.67 1.76
C GLN A 191 -15.22 -13.83 0.77
N GLN A 192 -14.16 -14.28 0.07
CA GLN A 192 -14.25 -15.39 -0.85
C GLN A 192 -14.46 -16.72 -0.10
N ASP A 193 -14.98 -17.71 -0.82
CA ASP A 193 -15.04 -19.08 -0.30
C ASP A 193 -13.63 -19.63 -0.03
N GLN A 194 -13.57 -20.64 0.84
CA GLN A 194 -12.30 -21.24 1.28
C GLN A 194 -11.53 -21.87 0.11
N ASP A 195 -12.23 -22.49 -0.85
CA ASP A 195 -11.62 -23.14 -2.01
C ASP A 195 -10.85 -22.12 -2.86
N TYR A 196 -11.41 -20.94 -3.04
CA TYR A 196 -10.71 -19.87 -3.74
C TYR A 196 -9.52 -19.34 -2.93
N GLN A 197 -9.74 -19.08 -1.65
CA GLN A 197 -8.64 -18.62 -0.79
C GLN A 197 -7.47 -19.61 -0.83
N ASP A 198 -7.76 -20.91 -0.74
CA ASP A 198 -6.76 -21.97 -0.78
C ASP A 198 -6.11 -22.12 -2.16
N SER A 199 -6.82 -21.84 -3.23
CA SER A 199 -6.25 -21.84 -4.58
C SER A 199 -5.21 -20.75 -4.79
N VAL A 200 -5.40 -19.58 -4.16
CA VAL A 200 -4.47 -18.43 -4.21
C VAL A 200 -3.35 -18.59 -3.19
N LEU A 201 -3.70 -18.96 -1.95
CA LEU A 201 -2.80 -19.13 -0.81
C LEU A 201 -2.85 -20.58 -0.29
N PRO A 202 -2.29 -21.56 -1.02
CA PRO A 202 -2.34 -22.96 -0.60
C PRO A 202 -1.88 -23.14 0.85
N PRO A 203 -2.65 -23.82 1.70
CA PRO A 203 -2.28 -24.01 3.11
C PRO A 203 -1.03 -24.90 3.29
N THR A 204 -0.71 -25.71 2.29
CA THR A 204 0.52 -26.53 2.23
C THR A 204 1.78 -25.69 2.09
N VAL A 205 1.69 -24.48 1.49
CA VAL A 205 2.81 -23.59 1.28
C VAL A 205 2.90 -22.59 2.43
N THR A 206 3.74 -22.90 3.40
CA THR A 206 3.93 -22.09 4.61
C THR A 206 5.05 -21.05 4.49
N ALA A 207 5.91 -21.17 3.47
CA ALA A 207 6.89 -20.15 3.13
C ALA A 207 6.18 -19.00 2.39
N ARG A 208 6.06 -17.83 3.03
CA ARG A 208 5.30 -16.68 2.53
C ARG A 208 6.05 -15.38 2.77
N VAL A 209 6.00 -14.48 1.81
CA VAL A 209 6.59 -13.14 1.93
C VAL A 209 5.53 -12.12 1.58
N SER A 210 5.25 -11.16 2.46
CA SER A 210 4.48 -9.97 2.11
C SER A 210 5.40 -8.82 1.72
N VAL A 211 4.95 -8.02 0.74
CA VAL A 211 5.71 -6.86 0.25
C VAL A 211 4.76 -5.67 0.14
N GLU A 212 4.90 -4.72 1.07
CA GLU A 212 4.06 -3.53 1.13
C GLU A 212 4.80 -2.40 1.84
N ALA A 213 4.85 -1.21 1.25
CA ALA A 213 5.46 -0.01 1.85
C ALA A 213 4.54 0.58 2.92
N GLY A 214 4.40 -0.13 4.02
CA GLY A 214 3.62 0.16 5.21
C GLY A 214 3.98 -0.81 6.31
N ILE A 215 3.36 -0.69 7.50
CA ILE A 215 3.64 -1.58 8.63
C ILE A 215 3.17 -3.02 8.36
N ALA A 216 3.89 -4.01 8.90
CA ALA A 216 3.62 -5.44 8.68
C ALA A 216 2.32 -5.95 9.33
N MET A 217 1.74 -5.19 10.26
CA MET A 217 0.64 -5.64 11.12
C MET A 217 -0.53 -6.34 10.38
N PRO A 218 -1.02 -5.86 9.21
CA PRO A 218 -2.14 -6.49 8.51
C PRO A 218 -1.81 -7.88 7.95
N TRP A 219 -0.53 -8.19 7.79
CA TRP A 219 -0.04 -9.38 7.11
C TRP A 219 0.17 -10.58 8.01
N HIS A 220 0.27 -10.39 9.33
CA HIS A 220 0.65 -11.44 10.28
C HIS A 220 -0.23 -12.70 10.17
N LYS A 221 -1.54 -12.54 9.98
CA LYS A 221 -2.47 -13.67 9.82
C LYS A 221 -2.21 -14.47 8.53
N ILE A 222 -1.84 -13.79 7.46
CA ILE A 222 -1.59 -14.39 6.13
C ILE A 222 -0.21 -15.06 6.11
N LEU A 223 0.77 -14.44 6.75
CA LEU A 223 2.15 -14.92 6.79
C LEU A 223 2.31 -16.17 7.65
N GLY A 224 1.58 -16.27 8.75
CA GLY A 224 1.74 -17.37 9.69
C GLY A 224 3.10 -17.40 10.38
N ALA A 225 3.51 -18.58 10.86
CA ALA A 225 4.69 -18.71 11.71
C ALA A 225 6.03 -18.63 10.96
N HIS A 226 6.04 -18.98 9.67
CA HIS A 226 7.27 -19.04 8.85
C HIS A 226 7.41 -17.87 7.89
N GLY A 227 6.37 -17.04 7.77
CA GLY A 227 6.36 -15.92 6.83
C GLY A 227 7.28 -14.80 7.24
N GLN A 228 7.63 -13.99 6.25
CA GLN A 228 8.49 -12.80 6.38
C GLN A 228 7.78 -11.61 5.77
N ALA A 229 7.97 -10.40 6.34
CA ALA A 229 7.48 -9.16 5.79
C ALA A 229 8.64 -8.31 5.25
N VAL A 230 8.46 -7.75 4.06
CA VAL A 230 9.24 -6.61 3.57
C VAL A 230 8.34 -5.40 3.74
N SER A 231 8.56 -4.65 4.82
CA SER A 231 7.67 -3.63 5.38
C SER A 231 8.44 -2.43 5.88
N LEU A 232 7.74 -1.39 6.30
CA LEU A 232 8.28 -0.17 6.85
C LEU A 232 7.74 0.05 8.26
N GLU A 233 8.59 -0.08 9.28
CA GLU A 233 8.19 0.02 10.70
C GLU A 233 8.61 1.35 11.34
N HIS A 234 8.86 2.38 10.53
CA HIS A 234 9.25 3.71 10.98
C HIS A 234 8.75 4.78 10.00
N PHE A 235 8.75 6.03 10.41
CA PHE A 235 8.39 7.14 9.51
C PHE A 235 9.38 7.28 8.36
N GLY A 236 8.91 7.86 7.26
CA GLY A 236 9.71 8.14 6.08
C GLY A 236 10.71 9.28 6.27
N ALA A 237 11.27 9.77 5.17
CA ALA A 237 12.20 10.88 5.11
C ALA A 237 12.03 11.66 3.81
N SER A 238 12.63 12.86 3.71
CA SER A 238 12.61 13.68 2.50
C SER A 238 13.75 13.28 1.57
N ALA A 239 13.46 12.53 0.54
CA ALA A 239 14.37 12.14 -0.54
C ALA A 239 13.56 11.68 -1.75
N SER A 240 14.23 11.35 -2.87
CA SER A 240 13.54 10.74 -4.00
C SER A 240 12.94 9.38 -3.60
N ALA A 241 11.86 8.98 -4.24
CA ALA A 241 11.22 7.67 -4.00
C ALA A 241 12.23 6.52 -4.11
N GLU A 242 13.06 6.52 -5.14
CA GLU A 242 14.09 5.51 -5.36
C GLU A 242 15.08 5.41 -4.18
N THR A 243 15.57 6.56 -3.71
CA THR A 243 16.47 6.63 -2.55
C THR A 243 15.80 6.07 -1.31
N LEU A 244 14.55 6.43 -1.04
CA LEU A 244 13.82 5.96 0.14
C LEU A 244 13.60 4.46 0.12
N TYR A 245 13.17 3.90 -1.02
CA TYR A 245 12.98 2.46 -1.16
C TYR A 245 14.29 1.69 -0.94
N GLN A 246 15.39 2.19 -1.48
CA GLN A 246 16.73 1.59 -1.28
C GLN A 246 17.18 1.68 0.18
N GLN A 247 17.11 2.86 0.79
CA GLN A 247 17.59 3.09 2.16
C GLN A 247 16.76 2.35 3.21
N PHE A 248 15.46 2.21 2.96
CA PHE A 248 14.55 1.54 3.89
C PHE A 248 14.33 0.06 3.59
N GLY A 249 15.06 -0.48 2.62
CA GLY A 249 15.09 -1.91 2.36
C GLY A 249 13.81 -2.47 1.73
N ILE A 250 13.00 -1.63 1.06
CA ILE A 250 11.86 -2.10 0.25
C ILE A 250 12.37 -2.37 -1.17
N THR A 251 13.09 -3.46 -1.35
CA THR A 251 13.81 -3.76 -2.60
C THR A 251 13.60 -5.19 -3.06
N THR A 252 13.89 -5.45 -4.33
CA THR A 252 13.87 -6.81 -4.90
C THR A 252 14.79 -7.76 -4.11
N ASP A 253 16.00 -7.31 -3.74
CA ASP A 253 16.93 -8.12 -2.95
C ASP A 253 16.39 -8.43 -1.56
N ALA A 254 15.69 -7.49 -0.93
CA ALA A 254 15.04 -7.73 0.35
C ALA A 254 13.94 -8.81 0.25
N VAL A 255 13.16 -8.81 -0.85
CA VAL A 255 12.16 -9.85 -1.13
C VAL A 255 12.81 -11.21 -1.33
N ILE A 256 13.89 -11.30 -2.12
CA ILE A 256 14.65 -12.55 -2.33
C ILE A 256 15.19 -13.06 -1.00
N ASN A 257 15.82 -12.22 -0.20
CA ASN A 257 16.38 -12.60 1.11
C ASN A 257 15.26 -13.02 2.09
N ALA A 258 14.10 -12.37 2.06
CA ALA A 258 12.94 -12.74 2.85
C ALA A 258 12.40 -14.11 2.42
N ALA A 259 12.36 -14.40 1.10
CA ALA A 259 11.97 -15.71 0.59
C ALA A 259 12.91 -16.82 1.09
N HIS A 260 14.22 -16.64 1.02
CA HIS A 260 15.18 -17.59 1.54
C HIS A 260 15.01 -17.84 3.06
N ARG A 261 14.81 -16.78 3.85
CA ARG A 261 14.57 -16.93 5.29
C ARG A 261 13.27 -17.67 5.59
N SER A 262 12.20 -17.35 4.84
CA SER A 262 10.91 -18.02 5.00
C SER A 262 10.98 -19.50 4.63
N LEU A 263 11.66 -19.84 3.55
CA LEU A 263 11.91 -21.22 3.13
C LEU A 263 12.73 -22.02 4.18
N ALA A 264 13.82 -21.46 4.68
CA ALA A 264 14.63 -22.06 5.72
C ALA A 264 13.79 -22.30 7.00
N SER A 265 13.02 -21.31 7.43
CA SER A 265 12.12 -21.43 8.58
C SER A 265 11.07 -22.52 8.37
N ALA A 266 10.45 -22.62 7.19
CA ALA A 266 9.45 -23.63 6.88
C ALA A 266 10.04 -25.06 6.86
N ARG A 267 11.32 -25.20 6.54
CA ARG A 267 12.06 -26.49 6.58
C ARG A 267 12.64 -26.81 7.94
N GLY A 268 12.51 -25.95 8.94
CA GLY A 268 13.12 -26.10 10.25
C GLY A 268 14.65 -25.92 10.25
N GLU A 269 15.19 -25.25 9.25
CA GLU A 269 16.59 -24.92 9.11
C GLU A 269 16.92 -23.63 9.84
N THR A 270 18.12 -23.52 10.43
CA THR A 270 18.58 -22.22 10.96
C THR A 270 18.91 -21.30 9.78
N PRO A 271 18.30 -20.10 9.66
CA PRO A 271 18.59 -19.21 8.56
C PRO A 271 20.08 -18.89 8.49
N GLN A 272 20.74 -19.18 7.39
CA GLN A 272 22.09 -18.68 7.16
C GLN A 272 22.01 -17.17 7.05
N THR A 273 22.63 -16.47 7.97
CA THR A 273 22.70 -15.00 7.97
C THR A 273 23.69 -14.57 6.88
N THR A 274 23.22 -14.46 5.65
CA THR A 274 23.91 -13.64 4.65
C THR A 274 23.45 -12.20 4.87
N ALA A 275 24.01 -11.54 5.87
CA ALA A 275 23.76 -10.15 6.10
C ALA A 275 24.69 -9.28 5.22
N PRO A 276 24.14 -8.38 4.42
CA PRO A 276 24.55 -6.99 4.62
C PRO A 276 23.65 -6.42 5.71
N GLY A 277 24.25 -5.83 6.74
CA GLY A 277 23.53 -5.31 7.89
C GLY A 277 22.38 -4.41 7.45
N VAL A 278 21.17 -4.76 7.84
CA VAL A 278 20.10 -3.78 7.97
C VAL A 278 20.63 -2.78 8.97
N PRO A 279 20.78 -1.50 8.62
CA PRO A 279 21.04 -0.49 9.63
C PRO A 279 19.88 -0.57 10.61
N THR A 280 20.12 -1.03 11.82
CA THR A 280 19.21 -0.76 12.92
C THR A 280 19.14 0.76 12.98
N ALA A 281 18.03 1.32 12.56
CA ALA A 281 17.79 2.75 12.62
C ALA A 281 17.72 3.17 14.08
N THR A 282 18.89 3.23 14.72
CA THR A 282 19.09 4.01 15.93
C THR A 282 19.28 5.45 15.48
N GLY A 283 18.18 6.17 15.41
CA GLY A 283 18.22 7.61 15.32
C GLY A 283 17.76 8.21 14.00
N THR A 284 16.52 8.69 13.98
CA THR A 284 16.02 9.75 13.10
C THR A 284 16.89 11.04 13.15
N GLY A 285 17.93 11.08 13.98
CA GLY A 285 18.81 12.24 14.17
C GLY A 285 19.77 12.50 13.00
N ASP A 286 20.29 11.47 12.36
CA ASP A 286 21.36 11.66 11.38
C ASP A 286 20.86 12.06 9.97
N LEU A 287 19.64 11.69 9.60
CA LEU A 287 19.05 12.14 8.33
C LEU A 287 18.50 13.57 8.40
N LEU A 288 18.16 14.05 9.60
CA LEU A 288 17.79 15.45 9.83
C LEU A 288 19.02 16.38 9.86
N ALA A 289 20.18 15.86 10.23
CA ALA A 289 21.43 16.64 10.27
C ALA A 289 22.01 16.95 8.87
N ALA A 290 21.73 16.11 7.86
CA ALA A 290 22.19 16.35 6.49
C ALA A 290 21.42 17.48 5.77
N SER A 291 20.23 17.84 6.26
CA SER A 291 19.40 18.93 5.69
C SER A 291 19.74 20.32 6.27
N SER A 292 20.54 20.41 7.34
CA SER A 292 20.85 21.69 8.01
C SER A 292 22.16 22.35 7.57
N ALA A 293 22.86 21.80 6.59
CA ALA A 293 24.23 22.25 6.25
C ALA A 293 24.32 23.18 5.03
N THR A 294 23.24 23.83 4.57
CA THR A 294 23.37 24.96 3.63
C THR A 294 22.16 25.90 3.71
N ALA A 295 22.07 26.70 4.75
CA ALA A 295 21.42 28.01 4.69
C ALA A 295 22.14 28.96 5.67
N ALA A 296 22.99 29.80 5.13
CA ALA A 296 23.50 30.96 5.86
C ALA A 296 22.33 31.91 6.18
N PRO A 297 22.32 32.61 7.33
CA PRO A 297 21.26 33.54 7.65
C PRO A 297 21.45 34.81 6.79
N GLY A 298 20.63 34.91 5.76
CA GLY A 298 20.51 36.12 4.93
C GLY A 298 19.18 36.81 5.21
N ASP A 299 19.31 38.00 5.76
CA ASP A 299 18.40 39.13 5.86
C ASP A 299 16.93 38.96 5.40
N PHE A 300 16.04 38.97 6.37
CA PHE A 300 14.65 39.34 6.16
C PHE A 300 14.51 40.86 6.19
N PRO A 301 14.03 41.55 5.16
CA PRO A 301 13.72 42.97 5.24
C PRO A 301 12.42 43.21 5.99
N GLY A 302 12.56 43.92 7.04
CA GLY A 302 11.77 44.96 7.63
C GLY A 302 10.25 44.94 7.68
N ASN A 303 9.76 44.94 8.92
CA ASN A 303 8.65 45.74 9.47
C ASN A 303 7.57 46.21 8.51
N VAL A 304 6.38 45.65 8.66
CA VAL A 304 5.11 46.32 8.31
C VAL A 304 4.51 46.91 9.61
N PRO A 305 4.20 48.23 9.66
CA PRO A 305 3.65 48.85 10.87
C PRO A 305 2.15 48.45 11.06
N SER A 306 1.84 48.09 12.29
CA SER A 306 0.47 47.92 12.77
C SER A 306 -0.24 49.29 12.82
N THR A 307 -1.28 49.46 12.01
CA THR A 307 -2.32 50.43 12.27
C THR A 307 -3.65 49.72 12.45
N VAL A 308 -3.98 49.48 13.70
CA VAL A 308 -5.35 49.16 14.10
C VAL A 308 -6.05 50.47 14.34
N GLY A 309 -6.90 50.87 13.37
CA GLY A 309 -7.91 51.90 13.58
C GLY A 309 -9.17 51.27 14.14
N ARG A 310 -9.52 51.63 15.37
CA ARG A 310 -10.87 51.44 15.91
C ARG A 310 -11.83 52.42 15.23
N SER A 311 -12.99 51.98 14.80
CA SER A 311 -14.25 52.71 14.91
C SER A 311 -15.44 51.88 14.43
N LEU A 312 -16.42 51.71 15.32
CA LEU A 312 -17.87 51.41 15.25
C LEU A 312 -18.30 50.05 14.69
#